data_287cd0496a78464a238e576f42e4d2e0
#
_entry.id   287cd0496a78464a238e576f42e4d2e0
#
_cell.length_a   1.000
_cell.length_b   1.000
_cell.length_c   1.000
_cell.angle_alpha   90.00
_cell.angle_beta   90.00
_cell.angle_gamma   90.00
#
_symmetry.space_group_name_H-M   'P 1'
#
loop_
_entity.id
_entity.type
_entity.pdbx_description
1 polymer ?
#
loop_
_entity_poly.entity_id
_entity_poly.type
_entity_poly.pdbx_seq_one_letter_code
_entity_poly.pdbx_strand_id
1 'polypeptide(L)'
;MERIPLAHNTADKNTRQVGRRKVTTAAELEHIAFELFDEQGFDSTTITDIAQAAGISRRTFFHYFPSKNDIPWGDFDHELARMREDFRALSANTPLMDAIRHCLVNFNQVAPEQISAHRRRMQLILGVPALQAHSTLRFRAWRQVIAEYVGTRLGQPDNALAPQTIAHATLGVALAAYEQWLNEDESELTELLDTAMRQLGTAFADISPAQD
;
A
#
# COMPACT_ATOMS: atom_id res chain seq x y z
N MET A 1 -72.81 -15.66 -39.53
CA MET A 1 -72.59 -14.64 -38.52
C MET A 1 -71.72 -15.23 -37.45
N GLU A 2 -70.42 -15.12 -37.59
CA GLU A 2 -69.46 -15.78 -36.72
C GLU A 2 -68.44 -14.75 -36.28
N ARG A 3 -68.35 -14.50 -34.96
CA ARG A 3 -67.47 -13.48 -34.38
C ARG A 3 -66.10 -14.08 -34.14
N ILE A 4 -65.08 -13.46 -34.70
CA ILE A 4 -63.68 -13.73 -34.43
C ILE A 4 -63.24 -12.95 -33.19
N PRO A 5 -62.59 -13.57 -32.19
CA PRO A 5 -61.98 -12.83 -31.05
C PRO A 5 -60.60 -12.39 -31.43
N LEU A 6 -60.33 -11.10 -31.15
CA LEU A 6 -59.00 -10.47 -31.22
C LEU A 6 -58.07 -11.00 -30.12
N ALA A 7 -56.93 -11.54 -30.53
CA ALA A 7 -55.88 -11.94 -29.66
C ALA A 7 -55.06 -10.71 -29.19
N HIS A 8 -55.05 -10.47 -27.89
CA HIS A 8 -54.15 -9.50 -27.27
C HIS A 8 -52.75 -10.10 -27.16
N ASN A 9 -51.83 -9.53 -27.94
CA ASN A 9 -50.41 -9.88 -27.87
C ASN A 9 -49.76 -8.95 -26.80
N THR A 10 -49.64 -9.43 -25.58
CA THR A 10 -48.82 -8.81 -24.52
C THR A 10 -47.36 -9.22 -24.75
N ALA A 11 -46.60 -8.34 -25.41
CA ALA A 11 -45.16 -8.47 -25.52
C ALA A 11 -44.54 -8.23 -24.13
N ASP A 12 -44.15 -9.34 -23.53
CA ASP A 12 -43.39 -9.38 -22.29
C ASP A 12 -41.97 -8.85 -22.56
N LYS A 13 -41.74 -7.56 -22.17
CA LYS A 13 -40.42 -6.96 -22.21
C LYS A 13 -39.65 -7.46 -21.00
N ASN A 14 -39.16 -8.70 -21.08
CA ASN A 14 -38.18 -9.20 -20.13
C ASN A 14 -36.79 -8.63 -20.45
N THR A 15 -36.57 -7.38 -20.03
CA THR A 15 -35.24 -6.76 -20.04
C THR A 15 -34.41 -7.49 -18.98
N ARG A 16 -33.67 -8.52 -19.39
CA ARG A 16 -32.65 -9.13 -18.55
C ARG A 16 -31.65 -8.02 -18.21
N GLN A 17 -31.82 -7.47 -17.00
CA GLN A 17 -30.77 -6.72 -16.33
C GLN A 17 -29.60 -7.68 -16.16
N VAL A 18 -28.56 -7.52 -16.97
CA VAL A 18 -27.29 -8.24 -16.80
C VAL A 18 -26.79 -7.89 -15.42
N GLY A 19 -26.96 -8.79 -14.47
CA GLY A 19 -26.57 -8.60 -13.10
C GLY A 19 -25.08 -8.28 -13.04
N ARG A 20 -24.74 -7.08 -12.61
CA ARG A 20 -23.35 -6.65 -12.36
C ARG A 20 -22.70 -7.70 -11.46
N ARG A 21 -21.56 -8.25 -11.91
CA ARG A 21 -20.81 -9.27 -11.16
C ARG A 21 -20.50 -8.71 -9.79
N LYS A 22 -20.90 -9.39 -8.71
CA LYS A 22 -20.59 -8.97 -7.34
C LYS A 22 -19.08 -9.06 -7.14
N VAL A 23 -18.49 -8.02 -6.59
CA VAL A 23 -17.11 -8.03 -6.12
C VAL A 23 -16.96 -9.11 -5.04
N THR A 24 -15.97 -9.96 -5.19
CA THR A 24 -15.72 -11.10 -4.29
C THR A 24 -14.39 -10.99 -3.54
N THR A 25 -13.53 -10.01 -3.90
CA THR A 25 -12.19 -9.85 -3.32
C THR A 25 -11.90 -8.41 -2.95
N ALA A 26 -10.98 -8.22 -1.99
CA ALA A 26 -10.47 -6.90 -1.62
C ALA A 26 -9.79 -6.20 -2.81
N ALA A 27 -9.03 -6.95 -3.63
CA ALA A 27 -8.34 -6.42 -4.80
C ALA A 27 -9.29 -5.89 -5.87
N GLU A 28 -10.43 -6.58 -6.14
CA GLU A 28 -11.47 -6.08 -7.06
C GLU A 28 -12.10 -4.79 -6.53
N LEU A 29 -12.36 -4.71 -5.23
CA LEU A 29 -12.94 -3.52 -4.60
C LEU A 29 -11.96 -2.35 -4.60
N GLU A 30 -10.68 -2.62 -4.35
CA GLU A 30 -9.60 -1.65 -4.48
C GLU A 30 -9.52 -1.08 -5.90
N HIS A 31 -9.51 -1.94 -6.91
CA HIS A 31 -9.46 -1.52 -8.32
C HIS A 31 -10.61 -0.55 -8.68
N ILE A 32 -11.84 -0.90 -8.30
CA ILE A 32 -13.03 -0.05 -8.52
C ILE A 32 -12.89 1.29 -7.79
N ALA A 33 -12.36 1.28 -6.56
CA ALA A 33 -12.15 2.50 -5.81
C ALA A 33 -11.12 3.41 -6.46
N PHE A 34 -10.01 2.85 -6.98
CA PHE A 34 -9.00 3.63 -7.71
C PHE A 34 -9.54 4.23 -9.00
N GLU A 35 -10.39 3.52 -9.76
CA GLU A 35 -11.08 4.10 -10.93
C GLU A 35 -11.91 5.33 -10.53
N LEU A 36 -12.69 5.24 -9.44
CA LEU A 36 -13.47 6.36 -8.94
C LEU A 36 -12.59 7.51 -8.41
N PHE A 37 -11.45 7.20 -7.77
CA PHE A 37 -10.51 8.23 -7.32
C PHE A 37 -9.92 9.01 -8.49
N ASP A 38 -9.67 8.34 -9.62
CA ASP A 38 -9.17 8.99 -10.84
C ASP A 38 -10.25 9.84 -11.52
N GLU A 39 -11.50 9.35 -11.57
CA GLU A 39 -12.60 10.03 -12.26
C GLU A 39 -13.08 11.30 -11.54
N GLN A 40 -13.19 11.26 -10.22
CA GLN A 40 -13.83 12.32 -9.44
C GLN A 40 -13.01 12.85 -8.25
N GLY A 41 -11.82 12.30 -8.06
CA GLY A 41 -10.93 12.65 -6.95
C GLY A 41 -11.21 11.88 -5.67
N PHE A 42 -10.15 11.72 -4.84
CA PHE A 42 -10.24 10.97 -3.58
C PHE A 42 -11.27 11.57 -2.62
N ASP A 43 -11.24 12.88 -2.40
CA ASP A 43 -12.11 13.53 -1.39
C ASP A 43 -13.59 13.45 -1.77
N SER A 44 -13.91 13.60 -3.06
CA SER A 44 -15.29 13.56 -3.58
C SER A 44 -15.88 12.15 -3.61
N THR A 45 -15.04 11.11 -3.66
CA THR A 45 -15.49 9.71 -3.68
C THR A 45 -15.96 9.26 -2.30
N THR A 46 -17.20 8.80 -2.19
CA THR A 46 -17.76 8.26 -0.94
C THR A 46 -17.71 6.74 -0.89
N ILE A 47 -17.78 6.17 0.32
CA ILE A 47 -17.94 4.70 0.49
C ILE A 47 -19.22 4.20 -0.19
N THR A 48 -20.25 5.04 -0.27
CA THR A 48 -21.51 4.70 -0.96
C THR A 48 -21.29 4.55 -2.46
N ASP A 49 -20.52 5.45 -3.08
CA ASP A 49 -20.19 5.39 -4.50
C ASP A 49 -19.40 4.12 -4.81
N ILE A 50 -18.37 3.82 -4.01
CA ILE A 50 -17.56 2.61 -4.17
C ILE A 50 -18.41 1.35 -4.02
N ALA A 51 -19.25 1.27 -2.98
CA ALA A 51 -20.11 0.11 -2.74
C ALA A 51 -21.12 -0.07 -3.87
N GLN A 52 -21.72 1.02 -4.37
CA GLN A 52 -22.65 1.00 -5.51
C GLN A 52 -21.94 0.57 -6.79
N ALA A 53 -20.76 1.11 -7.06
CA ALA A 53 -19.95 0.75 -8.22
C ALA A 53 -19.56 -0.74 -8.19
N ALA A 54 -19.23 -1.28 -7.03
CA ALA A 54 -18.89 -2.68 -6.82
C ALA A 54 -20.10 -3.63 -6.77
N GLY A 55 -21.34 -3.11 -6.71
CA GLY A 55 -22.57 -3.93 -6.57
C GLY A 55 -22.69 -4.61 -5.23
N ILE A 56 -22.13 -4.03 -4.15
CA ILE A 56 -22.17 -4.53 -2.77
C ILE A 56 -22.86 -3.54 -1.83
N SER A 57 -23.18 -4.00 -0.62
CA SER A 57 -23.67 -3.13 0.44
C SER A 57 -22.52 -2.41 1.15
N ARG A 58 -22.80 -1.24 1.79
CA ARG A 58 -21.82 -0.58 2.66
C ARG A 58 -21.33 -1.50 3.79
N ARG A 59 -22.19 -2.37 4.33
CA ARG A 59 -21.80 -3.38 5.32
C ARG A 59 -20.75 -4.33 4.75
N THR A 60 -20.92 -4.76 3.51
CA THR A 60 -19.96 -5.63 2.82
C THR A 60 -18.64 -4.89 2.56
N PHE A 61 -18.69 -3.60 2.22
CA PHE A 61 -17.49 -2.78 2.10
C PHE A 61 -16.66 -2.79 3.39
N PHE A 62 -17.28 -2.54 4.53
CA PHE A 62 -16.59 -2.53 5.83
C PHE A 62 -16.08 -3.90 6.30
N HIS A 63 -16.46 -4.97 5.62
CA HIS A 63 -15.84 -6.29 5.82
C HIS A 63 -14.44 -6.37 5.18
N TYR A 64 -14.19 -5.61 4.09
CA TYR A 64 -12.92 -5.57 3.39
C TYR A 64 -12.00 -4.45 3.91
N PHE A 65 -12.54 -3.26 4.11
CA PHE A 65 -11.78 -2.09 4.50
C PHE A 65 -12.44 -1.34 5.66
N PRO A 66 -11.69 -1.06 6.76
CA PRO A 66 -12.21 -0.31 7.90
C PRO A 66 -12.67 1.12 7.53
N SER A 67 -12.02 1.74 6.54
CA SER A 67 -12.37 3.05 6.02
C SER A 67 -11.94 3.20 4.55
N LYS A 68 -12.37 4.29 3.90
CA LYS A 68 -11.89 4.68 2.57
C LYS A 68 -10.37 4.90 2.56
N ASN A 69 -9.82 5.42 3.66
CA ASN A 69 -8.41 5.73 3.78
C ASN A 69 -7.52 4.48 3.84
N ASP A 70 -8.09 3.31 4.15
CA ASP A 70 -7.35 2.05 4.17
C ASP A 70 -7.18 1.43 2.78
N ILE A 71 -8.00 1.81 1.81
CA ILE A 71 -7.96 1.25 0.46
C ILE A 71 -6.57 1.39 -0.20
N PRO A 72 -5.91 2.58 -0.20
CA PRO A 72 -4.60 2.72 -0.82
C PRO A 72 -3.49 1.91 -0.16
N TRP A 73 -3.72 1.37 1.03
CA TRP A 73 -2.74 0.56 1.76
C TRP A 73 -2.83 -0.93 1.44
N GLY A 74 -3.94 -1.39 0.84
CA GLY A 74 -4.13 -2.81 0.53
C GLY A 74 -3.92 -3.72 1.73
N ASP A 75 -3.26 -4.86 1.52
CA ASP A 75 -2.88 -5.80 2.59
C ASP A 75 -1.50 -5.44 3.18
N PHE A 76 -1.39 -4.22 3.71
CA PHE A 76 -0.13 -3.70 4.24
C PHE A 76 0.42 -4.53 5.40
N ASP A 77 -0.43 -5.13 6.22
CA ASP A 77 0.00 -5.95 7.35
C ASP A 77 0.68 -7.25 6.87
N HIS A 78 0.22 -7.82 5.75
CA HIS A 78 0.88 -8.95 5.09
C HIS A 78 2.26 -8.55 4.55
N GLU A 79 2.37 -7.39 3.91
CA GLU A 79 3.66 -6.88 3.42
C GLU A 79 4.65 -6.63 4.57
N LEU A 80 4.20 -6.12 5.71
CA LEU A 80 5.05 -5.98 6.90
C LEU A 80 5.48 -7.35 7.49
N ALA A 81 4.61 -8.35 7.45
CA ALA A 81 4.97 -9.71 7.87
C ALA A 81 6.06 -10.29 6.94
N ARG A 82 5.91 -10.12 5.62
CA ARG A 82 6.91 -10.52 4.63
C ARG A 82 8.25 -9.81 4.86
N MET A 83 8.25 -8.51 5.12
CA MET A 83 9.47 -7.76 5.44
C MET A 83 10.19 -8.32 6.68
N ARG A 84 9.44 -8.73 7.72
CA ARG A 84 10.04 -9.41 8.89
C ARG A 84 10.69 -10.74 8.53
N GLU A 85 10.09 -11.50 7.63
CA GLU A 85 10.65 -12.77 7.14
C GLU A 85 11.91 -12.53 6.32
N ASP A 86 11.93 -11.52 5.46
CA ASP A 86 13.12 -11.13 4.69
C ASP A 86 14.28 -10.79 5.63
N PHE A 87 14.05 -10.02 6.69
CA PHE A 87 15.07 -9.74 7.70
C PHE A 87 15.57 -11.01 8.40
N ARG A 88 14.70 -11.97 8.72
CA ARG A 88 15.08 -13.23 9.37
C ARG A 88 15.90 -14.14 8.45
N ALA A 89 15.69 -14.06 7.15
CA ALA A 89 16.38 -14.85 6.14
C ALA A 89 17.82 -14.38 5.91
N LEU A 90 18.16 -13.15 6.27
CA LEU A 90 19.51 -12.60 6.07
C LEU A 90 20.53 -13.24 7.02
N SER A 91 21.77 -13.37 6.52
CA SER A 91 22.90 -13.80 7.36
C SER A 91 23.14 -12.82 8.51
N ALA A 92 23.41 -13.35 9.70
CA ALA A 92 23.81 -12.55 10.86
C ALA A 92 25.10 -11.75 10.62
N ASN A 93 25.94 -12.16 9.66
CA ASN A 93 27.17 -11.47 9.27
C ASN A 93 26.94 -10.32 8.27
N THR A 94 25.72 -10.15 7.75
CA THR A 94 25.43 -9.01 6.86
C THR A 94 25.54 -7.71 7.66
N PRO A 95 26.30 -6.69 7.22
CA PRO A 95 26.35 -5.40 7.90
C PRO A 95 24.95 -4.81 8.10
N LEU A 96 24.72 -4.16 9.25
CA LEU A 96 23.39 -3.70 9.66
C LEU A 96 22.71 -2.84 8.59
N MET A 97 23.40 -1.82 8.10
CA MET A 97 22.84 -0.90 7.11
C MET A 97 22.65 -1.56 5.74
N ASP A 98 23.48 -2.53 5.38
CA ASP A 98 23.31 -3.32 4.15
C ASP A 98 22.08 -4.23 4.24
N ALA A 99 21.83 -4.80 5.41
CA ALA A 99 20.62 -5.60 5.65
C ALA A 99 19.35 -4.76 5.53
N ILE A 100 19.33 -3.56 6.12
CA ILE A 100 18.20 -2.63 6.03
C ILE A 100 18.00 -2.17 4.58
N ARG A 101 19.07 -1.81 3.88
CA ARG A 101 19.03 -1.42 2.47
C ARG A 101 18.45 -2.54 1.60
N HIS A 102 18.93 -3.77 1.77
CA HIS A 102 18.43 -4.93 1.02
C HIS A 102 16.94 -5.15 1.24
N CYS A 103 16.49 -5.19 2.50
CA CYS A 103 15.08 -5.39 2.80
C CYS A 103 14.20 -4.23 2.33
N LEU A 104 14.68 -2.97 2.41
CA LEU A 104 13.95 -1.81 1.91
C LEU A 104 13.76 -1.88 0.39
N VAL A 105 14.82 -2.17 -0.37
CA VAL A 105 14.76 -2.32 -1.83
C VAL A 105 13.81 -3.46 -2.21
N ASN A 106 13.93 -4.62 -1.54
CA ASN A 106 13.07 -5.78 -1.79
C ASN A 106 11.59 -5.51 -1.46
N PHE A 107 11.31 -4.83 -0.35
CA PHE A 107 9.94 -4.42 0.04
C PHE A 107 9.26 -3.54 -1.02
N ASN A 108 10.03 -2.73 -1.74
CA ASN A 108 9.53 -1.79 -2.75
C ASN A 108 9.66 -2.32 -4.19
N GLN A 109 10.08 -3.56 -4.37
CA GLN A 109 10.17 -4.16 -5.69
C GLN A 109 8.78 -4.59 -6.16
N VAL A 110 8.33 -4.01 -7.27
CA VAL A 110 7.07 -4.33 -7.93
C VAL A 110 7.32 -4.85 -9.33
N ALA A 111 6.43 -5.69 -9.84
CA ALA A 111 6.49 -6.16 -11.21
C ALA A 111 6.32 -5.00 -12.20
N PRO A 112 6.99 -5.01 -13.36
CA PRO A 112 6.94 -3.90 -14.33
C PRO A 112 5.51 -3.48 -14.71
N GLU A 113 4.61 -4.42 -14.85
CA GLU A 113 3.19 -4.18 -15.18
C GLU A 113 2.42 -3.49 -14.03
N GLN A 114 2.94 -3.50 -12.83
CA GLN A 114 2.32 -2.88 -11.64
C GLN A 114 2.87 -1.50 -11.31
N ILE A 115 3.95 -1.05 -11.98
CA ILE A 115 4.63 0.22 -11.69
C ILE A 115 3.66 1.40 -11.77
N SER A 116 2.84 1.48 -12.83
CA SER A 116 1.88 2.58 -13.01
C SER A 116 0.82 2.59 -11.91
N ALA A 117 0.32 1.43 -11.50
CA ALA A 117 -0.64 1.33 -10.40
C ALA A 117 0.00 1.70 -9.05
N HIS A 118 1.26 1.29 -8.84
CA HIS A 118 2.01 1.64 -7.63
C HIS A 118 2.30 3.14 -7.56
N ARG A 119 2.70 3.77 -8.68
CA ARG A 119 2.91 5.22 -8.78
C ARG A 119 1.63 5.99 -8.42
N ARG A 120 0.50 5.61 -9.00
CA ARG A 120 -0.80 6.19 -8.71
C ARG A 120 -1.20 6.05 -7.23
N ARG A 121 -0.98 4.89 -6.64
CA ARG A 121 -1.18 4.62 -5.21
C ARG A 121 -0.37 5.56 -4.33
N MET A 122 0.92 5.71 -4.61
CA MET A 122 1.82 6.55 -3.83
C MET A 122 1.54 8.04 -4.02
N GLN A 123 1.10 8.48 -5.21
CA GLN A 123 0.61 9.84 -5.44
C GLN A 123 -0.58 10.19 -4.51
N LEU A 124 -1.52 9.25 -4.32
CA LEU A 124 -2.62 9.44 -3.38
C LEU A 124 -2.12 9.49 -1.93
N ILE A 125 -1.33 8.51 -1.49
CA ILE A 125 -0.84 8.40 -0.10
C ILE A 125 -0.04 9.63 0.30
N LEU A 126 0.84 10.12 -0.57
CA LEU A 126 1.74 11.25 -0.28
C LEU A 126 1.15 12.62 -0.64
N GLY A 127 0.16 12.68 -1.55
CA GLY A 127 -0.41 13.92 -2.04
C GLY A 127 -1.72 14.35 -1.37
N VAL A 128 -2.54 13.41 -0.88
CA VAL A 128 -3.86 13.72 -0.29
C VAL A 128 -3.72 13.99 1.22
N PRO A 129 -4.08 15.18 1.74
CA PRO A 129 -3.90 15.52 3.15
C PRO A 129 -4.57 14.54 4.12
N ALA A 130 -5.78 14.07 3.80
CA ALA A 130 -6.48 13.08 4.62
C ALA A 130 -5.72 11.74 4.71
N LEU A 131 -5.07 11.32 3.62
CA LEU A 131 -4.24 10.12 3.59
C LEU A 131 -2.90 10.32 4.29
N GLN A 132 -2.28 11.50 4.18
CA GLN A 132 -1.04 11.81 4.92
C GLN A 132 -1.26 11.69 6.43
N ALA A 133 -2.39 12.21 6.96
CA ALA A 133 -2.74 12.07 8.37
C ALA A 133 -2.93 10.59 8.76
N HIS A 134 -3.63 9.81 7.92
CA HIS A 134 -3.86 8.37 8.12
C HIS A 134 -2.56 7.56 8.07
N SER A 135 -1.63 7.97 7.19
CA SER A 135 -0.33 7.32 7.00
C SER A 135 0.55 7.27 8.26
N THR A 136 0.33 8.17 9.20
CA THR A 136 1.09 8.21 10.46
C THR A 136 1.09 6.87 11.20
N LEU A 137 -0.06 6.19 11.27
CA LEU A 137 -0.17 4.88 11.90
C LEU A 137 0.52 3.78 11.09
N ARG A 138 0.38 3.83 9.75
CA ARG A 138 1.00 2.87 8.84
C ARG A 138 2.53 3.00 8.83
N PHE A 139 3.04 4.21 8.77
CA PHE A 139 4.47 4.48 8.87
C PHE A 139 5.05 4.12 10.23
N ARG A 140 4.26 4.27 11.32
CA ARG A 140 4.68 3.78 12.64
C ARG A 140 4.85 2.26 12.64
N ALA A 141 3.88 1.51 12.09
CA ALA A 141 3.96 0.05 12.01
C ALA A 141 5.15 -0.41 11.14
N TRP A 142 5.40 0.30 10.04
CA TRP A 142 6.55 0.03 9.17
C TRP A 142 7.89 0.26 9.88
N ARG A 143 8.07 1.43 10.55
CA ARG A 143 9.27 1.71 11.34
C ARG A 143 9.50 0.69 12.45
N GLN A 144 8.42 0.19 13.05
CA GLN A 144 8.50 -0.82 14.10
C GLN A 144 9.21 -2.08 13.62
N VAL A 145 8.95 -2.54 12.38
CA VAL A 145 9.65 -3.71 11.81
C VAL A 145 11.17 -3.48 11.74
N ILE A 146 11.59 -2.29 11.33
CA ILE A 146 13.01 -1.95 11.27
C ILE A 146 13.61 -1.83 12.67
N ALA A 147 12.92 -1.17 13.60
CA ALA A 147 13.38 -1.01 14.97
C ALA A 147 13.53 -2.35 15.69
N GLU A 148 12.61 -3.29 15.50
CA GLU A 148 12.69 -4.67 16.00
C GLU A 148 13.96 -5.38 15.50
N TYR A 149 14.24 -5.28 14.20
CA TYR A 149 15.45 -5.88 13.61
C TYR A 149 16.72 -5.21 14.14
N VAL A 150 16.78 -3.89 14.13
CA VAL A 150 17.94 -3.13 14.63
C VAL A 150 18.19 -3.41 16.12
N GLY A 151 17.13 -3.41 16.93
CA GLY A 151 17.22 -3.73 18.35
C GLY A 151 17.83 -5.11 18.58
N THR A 152 17.36 -6.12 17.85
CA THR A 152 17.92 -7.48 17.91
C THR A 152 19.40 -7.49 17.54
N ARG A 153 19.80 -6.76 16.48
CA ARG A 153 21.18 -6.71 15.99
C ARG A 153 22.13 -5.97 16.95
N LEU A 154 21.63 -4.99 17.68
CA LEU A 154 22.40 -4.18 18.65
C LEU A 154 22.32 -4.69 20.08
N GLY A 155 21.54 -5.73 20.37
CA GLY A 155 21.29 -6.20 21.73
C GLY A 155 20.51 -5.16 22.56
N GLN A 156 19.67 -4.33 21.96
CA GLN A 156 18.91 -3.27 22.59
C GLN A 156 17.40 -3.47 22.44
N PRO A 157 16.56 -2.92 23.35
CA PRO A 157 15.13 -2.87 23.11
C PRO A 157 14.80 -2.08 21.83
N ASP A 158 13.75 -2.48 21.11
CA ASP A 158 13.29 -1.81 19.88
C ASP A 158 12.90 -0.34 20.09
N ASN A 159 12.49 0.02 21.30
CA ASN A 159 12.16 1.40 21.71
C ASN A 159 13.37 2.22 22.18
N ALA A 160 14.60 1.67 22.17
CA ALA A 160 15.80 2.41 22.51
C ALA A 160 16.11 3.47 21.41
N LEU A 161 16.95 4.46 21.79
CA LEU A 161 17.22 5.60 20.91
C LEU A 161 17.83 5.19 19.57
N ALA A 162 18.83 4.30 19.54
CA ALA A 162 19.51 3.93 18.32
C ALA A 162 18.61 3.16 17.33
N PRO A 163 17.86 2.10 17.73
CA PRO A 163 16.86 1.46 16.86
C PRO A 163 15.82 2.44 16.31
N GLN A 164 15.28 3.31 17.15
CA GLN A 164 14.29 4.30 16.73
C GLN A 164 14.88 5.34 15.78
N THR A 165 16.09 5.83 16.04
CA THR A 165 16.78 6.79 15.16
C THR A 165 16.99 6.20 13.78
N ILE A 166 17.51 4.97 13.69
CA ILE A 166 17.74 4.29 12.40
C ILE A 166 16.42 4.07 11.67
N ALA A 167 15.38 3.61 12.35
CA ALA A 167 14.07 3.37 11.74
C ALA A 167 13.44 4.67 11.20
N HIS A 168 13.55 5.78 11.91
CA HIS A 168 13.05 7.09 11.47
C HIS A 168 13.87 7.64 10.28
N ALA A 169 15.20 7.54 10.33
CA ALA A 169 16.05 7.95 9.25
C ALA A 169 15.79 7.14 7.97
N THR A 170 15.59 5.83 8.10
CA THR A 170 15.24 4.95 6.97
C THR A 170 13.90 5.33 6.34
N LEU A 171 12.88 5.65 7.14
CA LEU A 171 11.61 6.15 6.60
C LEU A 171 11.80 7.48 5.86
N GLY A 172 12.56 8.42 6.43
CA GLY A 172 12.85 9.70 5.77
C GLY A 172 13.51 9.53 4.42
N VAL A 173 14.48 8.62 4.32
CA VAL A 173 15.14 8.25 3.06
C VAL A 173 14.14 7.64 2.07
N ALA A 174 13.30 6.71 2.53
CA ALA A 174 12.29 6.09 1.67
C ALA A 174 11.32 7.13 1.10
N LEU A 175 10.83 8.06 1.94
CA LEU A 175 9.92 9.12 1.49
C LEU A 175 10.58 10.05 0.47
N ALA A 176 11.83 10.46 0.68
CA ALA A 176 12.58 11.30 -0.28
C ALA A 176 12.77 10.59 -1.63
N ALA A 177 13.06 9.27 -1.62
CA ALA A 177 13.16 8.48 -2.84
C ALA A 177 11.80 8.38 -3.57
N TYR A 178 10.71 8.21 -2.85
CA TYR A 178 9.36 8.21 -3.43
C TYR A 178 9.00 9.57 -4.02
N GLU A 179 9.27 10.68 -3.32
CA GLU A 179 9.00 12.03 -3.81
C GLU A 179 9.77 12.30 -5.11
N GLN A 180 11.05 11.93 -5.19
CA GLN A 180 11.81 12.04 -6.42
C GLN A 180 11.25 11.16 -7.53
N TRP A 181 10.99 9.90 -7.25
CA TRP A 181 10.42 8.95 -8.20
C TRP A 181 9.08 9.40 -8.79
N LEU A 182 8.23 10.03 -7.98
CA LEU A 182 6.95 10.55 -8.44
C LEU A 182 7.08 11.79 -9.34
N ASN A 183 8.19 12.52 -9.22
CA ASN A 183 8.48 13.72 -10.02
C ASN A 183 9.28 13.42 -11.29
N GLU A 184 9.88 12.23 -11.42
CA GLU A 184 10.76 11.86 -12.54
C GLU A 184 10.25 10.55 -13.18
N ASP A 185 9.67 10.65 -14.38
CA ASP A 185 9.03 9.51 -15.03
C ASP A 185 10.00 8.38 -15.44
N GLU A 186 11.26 8.72 -15.76
CA GLU A 186 12.29 7.78 -16.21
C GLU A 186 13.10 7.17 -15.07
N SER A 187 12.85 7.58 -13.80
CA SER A 187 13.60 7.08 -12.65
C SER A 187 13.09 5.73 -12.16
N GLU A 188 14.00 4.89 -11.66
CA GLU A 188 13.68 3.60 -11.05
C GLU A 188 13.67 3.73 -9.52
N LEU A 189 12.55 3.45 -8.88
CA LEU A 189 12.37 3.59 -7.42
C LEU A 189 13.43 2.80 -6.64
N THR A 190 13.69 1.56 -7.05
CA THR A 190 14.65 0.68 -6.37
C THR A 190 16.09 1.19 -6.45
N GLU A 191 16.47 1.86 -7.54
CA GLU A 191 17.79 2.51 -7.67
C GLU A 191 17.90 3.76 -6.79
N LEU A 192 16.84 4.57 -6.72
CA LEU A 192 16.79 5.73 -5.83
C LEU A 192 16.89 5.32 -4.36
N LEU A 193 16.14 4.28 -3.95
CA LEU A 193 16.20 3.73 -2.60
C LEU A 193 17.59 3.16 -2.27
N ASP A 194 18.18 2.39 -3.17
CA ASP A 194 19.52 1.82 -3.00
C ASP A 194 20.58 2.93 -2.83
N THR A 195 20.53 3.92 -3.67
CA THR A 195 21.46 5.06 -3.63
C THR A 195 21.32 5.87 -2.34
N ALA A 196 20.09 6.24 -1.99
CA ALA A 196 19.84 7.03 -0.79
C ALA A 196 20.19 6.26 0.50
N MET A 197 19.95 4.95 0.54
CA MET A 197 20.35 4.10 1.67
C MET A 197 21.86 3.92 1.80
N ARG A 198 22.61 3.88 0.71
CA ARG A 198 24.09 3.88 0.77
C ARG A 198 24.62 5.17 1.38
N GLN A 199 24.04 6.32 1.00
CA GLN A 199 24.40 7.62 1.59
C GLN A 199 24.10 7.65 3.09
N LEU A 200 22.94 7.17 3.51
CA LEU A 200 22.58 7.06 4.92
C LEU A 200 23.51 6.09 5.68
N GLY A 201 23.89 4.98 5.05
CA GLY A 201 24.77 3.96 5.65
C GLY A 201 26.11 4.52 6.12
N THR A 202 26.66 5.48 5.40
CA THR A 202 27.91 6.14 5.81
C THR A 202 27.76 6.96 7.10
N ALA A 203 26.58 7.55 7.34
CA ALA A 203 26.30 8.32 8.54
C ALA A 203 26.12 7.42 9.80
N PHE A 204 25.83 6.16 9.64
CA PHE A 204 25.65 5.19 10.73
C PHE A 204 26.76 4.13 10.82
N ALA A 205 27.88 4.34 10.12
CA ALA A 205 28.98 3.35 10.06
C ALA A 205 29.59 3.01 11.43
N ASP A 206 29.57 3.97 12.38
CA ASP A 206 30.18 3.84 13.69
C ASP A 206 29.24 3.27 14.77
N ILE A 207 28.00 2.88 14.42
CA ILE A 207 27.07 2.26 15.35
C ILE A 207 27.41 0.77 15.47
N SER A 208 28.11 0.41 16.55
CA SER A 208 28.46 -0.95 16.91
C SER A 208 27.56 -1.52 18.01
N PRO A 209 27.38 -2.87 18.10
CA PRO A 209 26.78 -3.50 19.27
C PRO A 209 27.49 -3.08 20.56
N ALA A 210 26.72 -2.96 21.65
CA ALA A 210 27.33 -2.75 22.97
C ALA A 210 28.35 -3.87 23.22
N GLN A 211 29.60 -3.48 23.53
CA GLN A 211 30.61 -4.43 23.99
C GLN A 211 30.27 -4.77 25.45
N ASP A 212 29.99 -6.03 25.73
CA ASP A 212 29.84 -6.58 27.09
C ASP A 212 31.18 -6.57 27.85
#